data_f25f2f2b020d961c261bb2277c8f3b5d
#
_entry.id   f25f2f2b020d961c261bb2277c8f3b5d
#
_cell.length_a   1.000
_cell.length_b   1.000
_cell.length_c   1.000
_cell.angle_alpha   90.00
_cell.angle_beta   90.00
_cell.angle_gamma   90.00
#
_symmetry.space_group_name_H-M   'P 1'
#
loop_
_entity.id
_entity.type
_entity.pdbx_description
1 polymer ?
#
loop_
_entity_poly.entity_id
_entity_poly.type
_entity_poly.pdbx_seq_one_letter_code
_entity_poly.pdbx_strand_id
1 'polypeptide(L)'
;MKRLGKTSNIIEEICDYSNLYTSLHVVMRGQKRKKTRVGRWIMSHEEEVIRKLQEQIRTGEFCISNFHEMQVEDGPKNRIVQSIPMIERIGVNAIMAVVEDKIFKRYIRTTAASIKNRGVHDLLNYIRRDLEEHSDEMQYAYKFDIRKFYESIDQDFMMYALRRIFKDKLLLTMLERFVRMMPTGLSIGLRSSQGYGNMLLSMFLDHYLKDEKGYRHFYRYCDDGDIHFNSKKQTWKARNEIHEKVGAIGLEVKDNERVFPVTEGIDFLGYVIYPTHTRLRKRNKQNAARKLHKIKSKKRRQEIIASLYGQCKHADCRNLFYRLTGIKMIDFKSLGIKPKFDDGKKRFKGMSVSVRELVNIPIEVIDFETGIIPRFEKEEYEKKVAEAKAVYNAALAANNGNVPAGVINPDDIEKPHGRYVVRIKVDGVEKKFFTASKEMWSILDQVRELDKFPFTTTIKAEMYGKKGETKYIFT
;
A
#
# COMPACT_ATOMS: atom_id res chain seq x y z
N MET A 1 2.43 -4.12 27.67
CA MET A 1 1.55 -4.00 26.49
C MET A 1 0.10 -3.93 26.93
N LYS A 2 -0.62 -2.78 26.76
CA LYS A 2 -2.02 -2.63 27.16
C LYS A 2 -2.90 -3.60 26.35
N ARG A 3 -3.72 -4.42 27.04
CA ARG A 3 -4.75 -5.21 26.37
C ARG A 3 -5.72 -4.27 25.65
N LEU A 4 -5.95 -4.50 24.35
CA LEU A 4 -7.08 -3.85 23.66
C LEU A 4 -8.36 -4.26 24.41
N GLY A 5 -9.19 -3.29 24.76
CA GLY A 5 -10.54 -3.56 25.22
C GLY A 5 -11.28 -4.50 24.27
N LYS A 6 -12.33 -5.17 24.74
CA LYS A 6 -13.17 -6.06 23.94
C LYS A 6 -13.44 -5.41 22.57
N THR A 7 -12.82 -5.92 21.53
CA THR A 7 -13.22 -5.62 20.16
C THR A 7 -14.52 -6.40 19.91
N SER A 8 -15.64 -5.80 20.23
CA SER A 8 -16.95 -6.27 19.83
C SER A 8 -17.05 -6.08 18.31
N ASN A 9 -17.47 -7.11 17.58
CA ASN A 9 -17.77 -7.14 16.15
C ASN A 9 -16.61 -7.25 15.15
N ILE A 10 -15.47 -7.83 15.50
CA ILE A 10 -14.39 -8.03 14.51
C ILE A 10 -14.84 -8.96 13.36
N ILE A 11 -15.68 -9.94 13.65
CA ILE A 11 -16.25 -10.85 12.63
C ILE A 11 -17.15 -10.05 11.67
N GLU A 12 -17.99 -9.15 12.16
CA GLU A 12 -18.84 -8.33 11.29
C GLU A 12 -18.01 -7.33 10.44
N GLU A 13 -16.92 -6.76 11.01
CA GLU A 13 -15.99 -5.96 10.21
C GLU A 13 -15.36 -6.79 9.06
N ILE A 14 -15.02 -8.06 9.32
CA ILE A 14 -14.47 -8.96 8.29
C ILE A 14 -15.53 -9.29 7.25
N CYS A 15 -16.77 -9.56 7.69
CA CYS A 15 -17.91 -9.91 6.84
C CYS A 15 -18.54 -8.71 6.12
N ASP A 16 -18.06 -7.48 6.39
CA ASP A 16 -18.55 -6.33 5.65
C ASP A 16 -18.38 -6.52 4.14
N TYR A 17 -19.45 -6.21 3.39
CA TYR A 17 -19.47 -6.43 1.93
C TYR A 17 -18.32 -5.67 1.25
N SER A 18 -18.03 -4.45 1.67
CA SER A 18 -16.97 -3.63 1.07
C SER A 18 -15.58 -4.21 1.31
N ASN A 19 -15.35 -4.84 2.48
CA ASN A 19 -14.11 -5.53 2.79
C ASN A 19 -13.91 -6.76 1.90
N LEU A 20 -14.93 -7.60 1.77
CA LEU A 20 -14.87 -8.81 0.93
C LEU A 20 -14.78 -8.48 -0.56
N TYR A 21 -15.53 -7.49 -1.03
CA TYR A 21 -15.46 -6.97 -2.39
C TYR A 21 -14.06 -6.43 -2.72
N THR A 22 -13.52 -5.60 -1.83
CA THR A 22 -12.15 -5.08 -1.98
C THR A 22 -11.13 -6.21 -1.99
N SER A 23 -11.27 -7.19 -1.11
CA SER A 23 -10.38 -8.34 -1.02
C SER A 23 -10.43 -9.23 -2.26
N LEU A 24 -11.61 -9.42 -2.84
CA LEU A 24 -11.80 -10.12 -4.11
C LEU A 24 -11.02 -9.39 -5.22
N HIS A 25 -11.23 -8.10 -5.38
CA HIS A 25 -10.55 -7.32 -6.41
C HIS A 25 -9.04 -7.19 -6.20
N VAL A 26 -8.56 -7.17 -4.96
CA VAL A 26 -7.12 -7.22 -4.64
C VAL A 26 -6.51 -8.56 -5.07
N VAL A 27 -7.15 -9.68 -4.72
CA VAL A 27 -6.69 -11.02 -5.09
C VAL A 27 -6.78 -11.22 -6.60
N MET A 28 -7.84 -10.74 -7.24
CA MET A 28 -8.05 -10.85 -8.69
C MET A 28 -7.30 -9.79 -9.51
N ARG A 29 -6.43 -8.98 -8.89
CA ARG A 29 -5.64 -7.99 -9.59
C ARG A 29 -4.72 -8.65 -10.63
N GLY A 30 -4.77 -8.14 -11.85
CA GLY A 30 -3.94 -8.58 -12.98
C GLY A 30 -4.62 -9.57 -13.92
N GLN A 31 -4.27 -9.42 -15.21
CA GLN A 31 -4.93 -10.15 -16.31
C GLN A 31 -4.73 -11.67 -16.27
N LYS A 32 -3.59 -12.15 -15.76
CA LYS A 32 -3.30 -13.59 -15.74
C LYS A 32 -4.32 -14.38 -14.90
N ARG A 33 -4.67 -13.88 -13.71
CA ARG A 33 -5.63 -14.53 -12.82
C ARG A 33 -7.05 -14.49 -13.40
N LYS A 34 -7.47 -13.34 -13.90
CA LYS A 34 -8.80 -13.16 -14.52
C LYS A 34 -9.02 -14.04 -15.75
N LYS A 35 -7.97 -14.41 -16.48
CA LYS A 35 -8.04 -15.28 -17.66
C LYS A 35 -8.12 -16.77 -17.35
N THR A 36 -7.88 -17.21 -16.12
CA THR A 36 -8.06 -18.62 -15.73
C THR A 36 -9.55 -18.99 -15.73
N ARG A 37 -9.88 -20.30 -15.85
CA ARG A 37 -11.27 -20.76 -15.77
C ARG A 37 -11.94 -20.33 -14.45
N VAL A 38 -11.26 -20.59 -13.34
CA VAL A 38 -11.74 -20.21 -12.00
C VAL A 38 -11.83 -18.68 -11.87
N GLY A 39 -10.84 -17.94 -12.39
CA GLY A 39 -10.86 -16.48 -12.33
C GLY A 39 -12.00 -15.85 -13.12
N ARG A 40 -12.33 -16.37 -14.29
CA ARG A 40 -13.51 -15.92 -15.06
C ARG A 40 -14.80 -16.21 -14.30
N TRP A 41 -14.92 -17.40 -13.71
CA TRP A 41 -16.08 -17.77 -12.93
C TRP A 41 -16.25 -16.86 -11.71
N ILE A 42 -15.19 -16.59 -10.93
CA ILE A 42 -15.23 -15.65 -9.79
C ILE A 42 -15.70 -14.27 -10.25
N MET A 43 -15.17 -13.75 -11.35
CA MET A 43 -15.52 -12.41 -11.84
C MET A 43 -16.94 -12.30 -12.39
N SER A 44 -17.57 -13.42 -12.79
CA SER A 44 -18.96 -13.45 -13.22
C SER A 44 -19.95 -13.79 -12.09
N HIS A 45 -19.47 -14.25 -10.93
CA HIS A 45 -20.27 -14.64 -9.76
C HIS A 45 -19.76 -13.98 -8.47
N GLU A 46 -19.34 -12.72 -8.56
CA GLU A 46 -18.72 -11.99 -7.43
C GLU A 46 -19.61 -11.99 -6.18
N GLU A 47 -20.90 -11.74 -6.36
CA GLU A 47 -21.86 -11.66 -5.26
C GLU A 47 -22.06 -13.03 -4.57
N GLU A 48 -22.14 -14.09 -5.33
CA GLU A 48 -22.25 -15.48 -4.82
C GLU A 48 -21.00 -15.84 -4.00
N VAL A 49 -19.81 -15.54 -4.53
CA VAL A 49 -18.54 -15.79 -3.84
C VAL A 49 -18.47 -15.00 -2.54
N ILE A 50 -18.88 -13.73 -2.55
CA ILE A 50 -18.88 -12.87 -1.35
C ILE A 50 -19.85 -13.43 -0.31
N ARG A 51 -21.09 -13.74 -0.68
CA ARG A 51 -22.09 -14.32 0.25
C ARG A 51 -21.63 -15.63 0.88
N LYS A 52 -21.06 -16.53 0.08
CA LYS A 52 -20.51 -17.78 0.58
C LYS A 52 -19.37 -17.57 1.59
N LEU A 53 -18.46 -16.64 1.30
CA LEU A 53 -17.39 -16.30 2.23
C LEU A 53 -17.94 -15.64 3.50
N GLN A 54 -18.94 -14.77 3.41
CA GLN A 54 -19.61 -14.17 4.57
C GLN A 54 -20.18 -15.25 5.49
N GLU A 55 -20.90 -16.22 4.94
CA GLU A 55 -21.49 -17.32 5.69
C GLU A 55 -20.42 -18.16 6.38
N GLN A 56 -19.41 -18.63 5.64
CA GLN A 56 -18.32 -19.42 6.19
C GLN A 56 -17.55 -18.72 7.30
N ILE A 57 -17.36 -17.39 7.18
CA ILE A 57 -16.64 -16.59 8.20
C ILE A 57 -17.54 -16.39 9.42
N ARG A 58 -18.83 -16.10 9.26
CA ARG A 58 -19.78 -15.93 10.37
C ARG A 58 -19.99 -17.19 11.18
N THR A 59 -20.02 -18.35 10.53
CA THR A 59 -20.14 -19.65 11.20
C THR A 59 -18.79 -20.16 11.75
N GLY A 60 -17.67 -19.55 11.34
CA GLY A 60 -16.32 -20.01 11.68
C GLY A 60 -15.89 -21.26 10.91
N GLU A 61 -16.63 -21.65 9.88
CA GLU A 61 -16.32 -22.81 9.04
C GLU A 61 -15.24 -22.52 7.99
N PHE A 62 -14.93 -21.24 7.77
CA PHE A 62 -13.90 -20.85 6.82
C PHE A 62 -12.57 -21.56 7.13
N CYS A 63 -12.07 -22.30 6.14
CA CYS A 63 -10.80 -23.01 6.23
C CYS A 63 -10.05 -23.01 4.90
N ILE A 64 -8.79 -23.40 4.92
CA ILE A 64 -7.97 -23.67 3.75
C ILE A 64 -8.06 -25.18 3.49
N SER A 65 -8.69 -25.58 2.37
CA SER A 65 -8.95 -26.98 2.06
C SER A 65 -7.68 -27.73 1.63
N ASN A 66 -6.83 -27.08 0.85
CA ASN A 66 -5.57 -27.64 0.35
C ASN A 66 -4.61 -26.53 -0.07
N PHE A 67 -3.37 -26.92 -0.38
CA PHE A 67 -2.39 -26.04 -0.98
C PHE A 67 -1.49 -26.81 -1.96
N HIS A 68 -0.89 -26.08 -2.89
CA HIS A 68 0.13 -26.60 -3.80
C HIS A 68 1.48 -25.97 -3.47
N GLU A 69 2.51 -26.76 -3.44
CA GLU A 69 3.86 -26.27 -3.30
C GLU A 69 4.44 -25.86 -4.66
N MET A 70 5.03 -24.69 -4.71
CA MET A 70 5.68 -24.16 -5.88
C MET A 70 7.11 -23.75 -5.54
N GLN A 71 8.07 -24.18 -6.35
CA GLN A 71 9.43 -23.72 -6.23
C GLN A 71 9.57 -22.35 -6.90
N VAL A 72 10.03 -21.36 -6.13
CA VAL A 72 10.24 -19.98 -6.60
C VAL A 72 11.71 -19.64 -6.45
N GLU A 73 12.33 -19.23 -7.55
CA GLU A 73 13.70 -18.73 -7.54
C GLU A 73 13.74 -17.31 -6.94
N ASP A 74 14.37 -17.17 -5.78
CA ASP A 74 14.66 -15.89 -5.13
C ASP A 74 16.17 -15.64 -5.13
N GLY A 75 16.66 -15.20 -6.25
CA GLY A 75 18.09 -15.00 -6.50
C GLY A 75 18.86 -16.33 -6.52
N PRO A 76 19.80 -16.59 -5.57
CA PRO A 76 20.51 -17.86 -5.49
C PRO A 76 19.77 -18.91 -4.64
N LYS A 77 18.65 -18.55 -4.02
CA LYS A 77 17.87 -19.45 -3.15
C LYS A 77 16.62 -19.92 -3.87
N ASN A 78 16.34 -21.19 -3.79
CA ASN A 78 15.05 -21.77 -4.14
C ASN A 78 14.18 -21.79 -2.88
N ARG A 79 13.01 -21.21 -2.97
CA ARG A 79 12.02 -21.22 -1.87
C ARG A 79 10.83 -22.07 -2.27
N ILE A 80 10.36 -22.89 -1.38
CA ILE A 80 9.09 -23.59 -1.51
C ILE A 80 8.00 -22.67 -0.98
N VAL A 81 7.06 -22.30 -1.83
CA VAL A 81 5.96 -21.37 -1.50
C VAL A 81 4.65 -22.13 -1.64
N GLN A 82 3.81 -22.06 -0.64
CA GLN A 82 2.49 -22.68 -0.66
C GLN A 82 1.47 -21.76 -1.34
N SER A 83 0.77 -22.29 -2.33
CA SER A 83 -0.30 -21.60 -3.05
C SER A 83 -1.64 -22.24 -2.73
N ILE A 84 -2.57 -21.47 -2.17
CA ILE A 84 -3.92 -21.90 -1.83
C ILE A 84 -4.92 -21.58 -2.95
N PRO A 85 -6.10 -22.24 -2.98
CA PRO A 85 -7.18 -21.95 -3.92
C PRO A 85 -7.59 -20.46 -3.91
N MET A 86 -8.07 -19.98 -5.06
CA MET A 86 -8.28 -18.55 -5.27
C MET A 86 -9.40 -17.96 -4.40
N ILE A 87 -10.48 -18.71 -4.17
CA ILE A 87 -11.60 -18.28 -3.30
C ILE A 87 -11.13 -18.20 -1.85
N GLU A 88 -10.40 -19.21 -1.37
CA GLU A 88 -9.84 -19.22 -0.02
C GLU A 88 -8.83 -18.09 0.17
N ARG A 89 -8.04 -17.76 -0.87
CA ARG A 89 -7.16 -16.60 -0.86
C ARG A 89 -7.93 -15.28 -0.68
N ILE A 90 -9.13 -15.17 -1.23
CA ILE A 90 -9.99 -13.99 -1.01
C ILE A 90 -10.42 -13.92 0.45
N GLY A 91 -10.87 -15.04 1.04
CA GLY A 91 -11.25 -15.11 2.46
C GLY A 91 -10.09 -14.79 3.40
N VAL A 92 -8.92 -15.41 3.18
CA VAL A 92 -7.69 -15.06 3.95
C VAL A 92 -7.36 -13.57 3.80
N ASN A 93 -7.50 -13.01 2.60
CA ASN A 93 -7.25 -11.58 2.37
C ASN A 93 -8.22 -10.70 3.16
N ALA A 94 -9.50 -11.03 3.19
CA ALA A 94 -10.52 -10.27 3.92
C ALA A 94 -10.31 -10.33 5.45
N ILE A 95 -10.03 -11.52 5.98
CA ILE A 95 -9.73 -11.71 7.40
C ILE A 95 -8.49 -10.92 7.79
N MET A 96 -7.41 -11.07 7.03
CA MET A 96 -6.14 -10.39 7.34
C MET A 96 -6.19 -8.88 7.13
N ALA A 97 -7.02 -8.35 6.24
CA ALA A 97 -7.18 -6.91 6.08
C ALA A 97 -7.64 -6.23 7.37
N VAL A 98 -8.57 -6.84 8.10
CA VAL A 98 -9.07 -6.34 9.38
C VAL A 98 -8.10 -6.65 10.52
N VAL A 99 -7.57 -7.89 10.57
CA VAL A 99 -6.62 -8.34 11.60
C VAL A 99 -5.35 -7.50 11.58
N GLU A 100 -4.76 -7.27 10.41
CA GLU A 100 -3.54 -6.47 10.23
C GLU A 100 -3.75 -5.02 10.71
N ASP A 101 -4.91 -4.41 10.46
CA ASP A 101 -5.18 -3.04 10.92
C ASP A 101 -5.14 -2.94 12.46
N LYS A 102 -5.64 -3.96 13.16
CA LYS A 102 -5.59 -4.02 14.64
C LYS A 102 -4.17 -4.28 15.17
N ILE A 103 -3.35 -5.04 14.42
CA ILE A 103 -1.97 -5.36 14.79
C ILE A 103 -1.02 -4.19 14.48
N PHE A 104 -1.18 -3.52 13.34
CA PHE A 104 -0.26 -2.47 12.86
C PHE A 104 -0.15 -1.27 13.82
N LYS A 105 -1.21 -0.96 14.55
CA LYS A 105 -1.23 0.09 15.57
C LYS A 105 -0.26 -0.17 16.74
N ARG A 106 0.26 -1.40 16.84
CA ARG A 106 1.14 -1.85 17.93
C ARG A 106 2.60 -1.91 17.53
N TYR A 107 2.93 -1.76 16.25
CA TYR A 107 4.30 -1.81 15.79
C TYR A 107 5.04 -0.52 16.10
N ILE A 108 6.30 -0.65 16.50
CA ILE A 108 7.20 0.51 16.56
C ILE A 108 7.32 1.15 15.18
N ARG A 109 7.64 2.44 15.11
CA ARG A 109 7.66 3.18 13.84
C ARG A 109 8.73 2.65 12.88
N THR A 110 9.83 2.15 13.40
CA THR A 110 11.00 1.68 12.63
C THR A 110 10.93 0.19 12.25
N THR A 111 9.77 -0.47 12.43
CA THR A 111 9.47 -1.76 11.83
C THR A 111 8.79 -1.56 10.48
N ALA A 112 9.31 -2.23 9.46
CA ALA A 112 8.83 -2.18 8.08
C ALA A 112 8.69 -3.59 7.49
N ALA A 113 8.27 -3.70 6.26
CA ALA A 113 7.90 -4.87 5.47
C ALA A 113 6.45 -5.33 5.68
N SER A 114 5.74 -5.44 4.58
CA SER A 114 4.32 -5.86 4.53
C SER A 114 3.39 -5.03 5.42
N ILE A 115 3.80 -3.82 5.75
CA ILE A 115 3.04 -2.83 6.50
C ILE A 115 2.69 -1.69 5.55
N LYS A 116 1.43 -1.28 5.52
CA LYS A 116 0.98 -0.18 4.67
C LYS A 116 1.79 1.09 4.94
N ASN A 117 2.34 1.69 3.89
CA ASN A 117 3.19 2.90 3.92
C ASN A 117 4.54 2.75 4.66
N ARG A 118 4.95 1.52 5.04
CA ARG A 118 6.25 1.25 5.68
C ARG A 118 7.03 0.21 4.87
N GLY A 119 7.53 0.64 3.71
CA GLY A 119 8.35 -0.20 2.83
C GLY A 119 9.85 0.07 2.96
N VAL A 120 10.62 -0.57 2.07
CA VAL A 120 12.09 -0.43 1.99
C VAL A 120 12.54 1.04 1.99
N HIS A 121 11.92 1.87 1.17
CA HIS A 121 12.37 3.27 1.00
C HIS A 121 11.93 4.18 2.16
N ASP A 122 10.84 3.88 2.83
CA ASP A 122 10.43 4.57 4.03
C ASP A 122 11.44 4.33 5.17
N LEU A 123 11.81 3.06 5.40
CA LEU A 123 12.81 2.70 6.40
C LEU A 123 14.21 3.24 6.05
N LEU A 124 14.60 3.16 4.76
CA LEU A 124 15.86 3.73 4.29
C LEU A 124 15.96 5.24 4.57
N ASN A 125 14.89 5.99 4.34
CA ASN A 125 14.85 7.43 4.63
C ASN A 125 14.95 7.70 6.13
N TYR A 126 14.38 6.83 6.97
CA TYR A 126 14.53 6.93 8.43
C TYR A 126 15.98 6.77 8.86
N ILE A 127 16.64 5.70 8.41
CA ILE A 127 18.04 5.43 8.75
C ILE A 127 18.96 6.58 8.27
N ARG A 128 18.74 7.08 7.05
CA ARG A 128 19.54 8.19 6.51
C ARG A 128 19.39 9.48 7.31
N ARG A 129 18.16 9.82 7.67
CA ARG A 129 17.89 10.99 8.50
C ARG A 129 18.53 10.85 9.89
N ASP A 130 18.38 9.68 10.54
CA ASP A 130 18.95 9.45 11.85
C ASP A 130 20.49 9.45 11.81
N LEU A 131 21.13 8.95 10.73
CA LEU A 131 22.58 9.08 10.51
C LEU A 131 23.04 10.52 10.30
N GLU A 132 22.21 11.36 9.68
CA GLU A 132 22.51 12.78 9.46
C GLU A 132 22.33 13.59 10.75
N GLU A 133 21.23 13.34 11.49
CA GLU A 133 20.87 14.10 12.69
C GLU A 133 21.58 13.62 13.98
N HIS A 134 21.98 12.32 14.04
CA HIS A 134 22.49 11.65 15.24
C HIS A 134 23.76 10.82 14.94
N SER A 135 24.65 11.33 14.11
CA SER A 135 25.85 10.61 13.68
C SER A 135 26.77 10.21 14.84
N ASP A 136 26.82 11.00 15.91
CA ASP A 136 27.57 10.74 17.13
C ASP A 136 27.02 9.59 17.97
N GLU A 137 25.71 9.35 17.92
CA GLU A 137 25.05 8.21 18.56
C GLU A 137 25.15 6.91 17.72
N MET A 138 25.44 7.01 16.41
CA MET A 138 25.39 5.91 15.44
C MET A 138 26.77 5.54 14.86
N GLN A 139 27.77 5.31 15.73
CA GLN A 139 29.14 5.00 15.31
C GLN A 139 29.36 3.52 14.96
N TYR A 140 28.67 2.62 15.66
CA TYR A 140 28.76 1.16 15.49
C TYR A 140 27.38 0.59 15.21
N ALA A 141 27.33 -0.36 14.29
CA ALA A 141 26.13 -1.09 13.92
C ALA A 141 26.24 -2.57 14.30
N TYR A 142 25.14 -3.16 14.73
CA TYR A 142 24.94 -4.60 14.75
C TYR A 142 23.82 -4.96 13.81
N LYS A 143 24.16 -5.76 12.80
CA LYS A 143 23.20 -6.30 11.83
C LYS A 143 23.02 -7.80 12.05
N PHE A 144 21.76 -8.24 12.04
CA PHE A 144 21.37 -9.64 12.19
C PHE A 144 20.20 -10.02 11.26
N ASP A 145 20.06 -11.32 11.05
CA ASP A 145 18.97 -11.95 10.28
C ASP A 145 18.58 -13.23 11.02
N ILE A 146 17.29 -13.56 11.09
CA ILE A 146 16.81 -14.75 11.78
C ILE A 146 16.86 -15.95 10.84
N ARG A 147 17.40 -17.07 11.36
CA ARG A 147 17.53 -18.32 10.62
C ARG A 147 16.18 -18.94 10.32
N LYS A 148 15.89 -19.22 9.02
CA LYS A 148 14.66 -19.90 8.58
C LYS A 148 13.40 -19.36 9.27
N PHE A 149 13.26 -18.05 9.35
CA PHE A 149 12.30 -17.34 10.21
C PHE A 149 10.91 -17.99 10.23
N TYR A 150 10.22 -18.06 9.10
CA TYR A 150 8.86 -18.61 9.06
C TYR A 150 8.80 -20.10 9.39
N GLU A 151 9.79 -20.86 8.97
CA GLU A 151 9.87 -22.30 9.18
C GLU A 151 10.16 -22.65 10.66
N SER A 152 10.82 -21.73 11.38
CA SER A 152 11.24 -21.92 12.77
C SER A 152 10.26 -21.38 13.80
N ILE A 153 9.20 -20.66 13.38
CA ILE A 153 8.20 -20.13 14.32
C ILE A 153 7.43 -21.30 14.97
N ASP A 154 7.48 -21.39 16.27
CA ASP A 154 6.65 -22.33 17.04
C ASP A 154 5.17 -21.94 16.94
N GLN A 155 4.33 -22.90 16.53
CA GLN A 155 2.91 -22.64 16.25
C GLN A 155 2.12 -22.39 17.54
N ASP A 156 2.43 -23.07 18.64
CA ASP A 156 1.74 -22.88 19.91
C ASP A 156 2.12 -21.54 20.53
N PHE A 157 3.39 -21.15 20.41
CA PHE A 157 3.83 -19.83 20.81
C PHE A 157 3.20 -18.72 19.95
N MET A 158 3.03 -18.95 18.65
CA MET A 158 2.30 -18.04 17.77
C MET A 158 0.84 -17.88 18.21
N MET A 159 0.16 -18.98 18.54
CA MET A 159 -1.21 -18.94 19.07
C MET A 159 -1.29 -18.27 20.44
N TYR A 160 -0.30 -18.46 21.32
CA TYR A 160 -0.19 -17.71 22.55
C TYR A 160 -0.11 -16.19 22.28
N ALA A 161 0.70 -15.76 21.35
CA ALA A 161 0.81 -14.35 20.95
C ALA A 161 -0.51 -13.79 20.40
N LEU A 162 -1.21 -14.53 19.53
CA LEU A 162 -2.52 -14.13 18.99
C LEU A 162 -3.58 -13.99 20.09
N ARG A 163 -3.64 -14.93 21.04
CA ARG A 163 -4.58 -14.89 22.19
C ARG A 163 -4.31 -13.72 23.14
N ARG A 164 -3.13 -13.14 23.15
CA ARG A 164 -2.84 -11.90 23.89
C ARG A 164 -3.46 -10.65 23.24
N ILE A 165 -3.70 -10.71 21.95
CA ILE A 165 -4.26 -9.58 21.18
C ILE A 165 -5.77 -9.73 20.99
N PHE A 166 -6.21 -10.91 20.56
CA PHE A 166 -7.60 -11.20 20.23
C PHE A 166 -8.28 -12.06 21.30
N LYS A 167 -9.56 -11.78 21.57
CA LYS A 167 -10.37 -12.54 22.53
C LYS A 167 -11.51 -13.29 21.86
N ASP A 168 -11.84 -12.92 20.64
CA ASP A 168 -12.90 -13.53 19.85
C ASP A 168 -12.51 -14.98 19.52
N LYS A 169 -13.27 -15.94 20.05
CA LYS A 169 -12.99 -17.38 19.90
C LYS A 169 -13.12 -17.83 18.44
N LEU A 170 -14.11 -17.30 17.73
CA LEU A 170 -14.38 -17.66 16.35
C LEU A 170 -13.24 -17.20 15.44
N LEU A 171 -12.83 -15.93 15.61
CA LEU A 171 -11.66 -15.41 14.93
C LEU A 171 -10.41 -16.25 15.24
N LEU A 172 -10.13 -16.53 16.52
CA LEU A 172 -8.97 -17.31 16.94
C LEU A 172 -8.94 -18.70 16.33
N THR A 173 -10.11 -19.37 16.18
CA THR A 173 -10.21 -20.66 15.51
C THR A 173 -9.81 -20.56 14.03
N MET A 174 -10.25 -19.52 13.33
CA MET A 174 -9.85 -19.30 11.93
C MET A 174 -8.36 -18.96 11.79
N LEU A 175 -7.83 -18.11 12.69
CA LEU A 175 -6.41 -17.75 12.68
C LEU A 175 -5.53 -18.95 13.01
N GLU A 176 -5.98 -19.86 13.89
CA GLU A 176 -5.29 -21.13 14.22
C GLU A 176 -5.17 -22.04 13.00
N ARG A 177 -6.22 -22.14 12.16
CA ARG A 177 -6.13 -22.89 10.91
C ARG A 177 -5.08 -22.34 9.95
N PHE A 178 -4.84 -21.02 9.97
CA PHE A 178 -3.76 -20.42 9.17
C PHE A 178 -2.37 -20.69 9.77
N VAL A 179 -2.25 -20.66 11.09
CA VAL A 179 -1.00 -20.99 11.79
C VAL A 179 -0.63 -22.45 11.57
N ARG A 180 -1.61 -23.35 11.68
CA ARG A 180 -1.40 -24.80 11.60
C ARG A 180 -1.56 -25.38 10.18
N MET A 181 -1.54 -24.52 9.13
CA MET A 181 -1.60 -24.98 7.74
C MET A 181 -0.42 -25.87 7.37
N MET A 182 0.75 -25.61 7.93
CA MET A 182 1.95 -26.44 7.76
C MET A 182 2.14 -27.38 8.95
N PRO A 183 2.82 -28.53 8.78
CA PRO A 183 3.15 -29.41 9.90
C PRO A 183 3.97 -28.73 11.00
N THR A 184 4.88 -27.83 10.61
CA THR A 184 5.73 -27.01 11.49
C THR A 184 5.93 -25.64 10.89
N GLY A 185 6.16 -24.64 11.73
CA GLY A 185 6.38 -23.26 11.27
C GLY A 185 5.16 -22.62 10.62
N LEU A 186 5.38 -21.58 9.85
CA LEU A 186 4.36 -20.85 9.09
C LEU A 186 4.60 -20.98 7.58
N SER A 187 3.53 -21.00 6.81
CA SER A 187 3.61 -21.02 5.34
C SER A 187 4.23 -19.75 4.78
N ILE A 188 5.19 -19.87 3.86
CA ILE A 188 5.81 -18.73 3.17
C ILE A 188 4.83 -18.08 2.16
N GLY A 189 3.86 -18.81 1.64
CA GLY A 189 2.92 -18.34 0.62
C GLY A 189 1.66 -17.66 1.14
N LEU A 190 1.38 -17.75 2.43
CA LEU A 190 0.16 -17.24 3.02
C LEU A 190 0.34 -15.78 3.49
N ARG A 191 -0.64 -14.92 3.21
CA ARG A 191 -0.62 -13.51 3.63
C ARG A 191 -0.46 -13.36 5.15
N SER A 192 -1.14 -14.20 5.93
CA SER A 192 -1.10 -14.15 7.39
C SER A 192 0.29 -14.30 7.98
N SER A 193 1.15 -15.12 7.37
CA SER A 193 2.48 -15.42 7.92
C SER A 193 3.35 -14.18 8.07
N GLN A 194 3.27 -13.22 7.13
CA GLN A 194 4.03 -11.97 7.23
C GLN A 194 3.53 -11.10 8.39
N GLY A 195 2.21 -10.97 8.54
CA GLY A 195 1.61 -10.26 9.68
C GLY A 195 1.94 -10.92 11.01
N TYR A 196 1.85 -12.24 11.08
CA TYR A 196 2.15 -13.02 12.26
C TYR A 196 3.62 -12.92 12.69
N GLY A 197 4.55 -13.10 11.75
CA GLY A 197 5.98 -12.96 12.03
C GLY A 197 6.36 -11.57 12.51
N ASN A 198 5.85 -10.53 11.84
CA ASN A 198 6.07 -9.15 12.29
C ASN A 198 5.47 -8.89 13.67
N MET A 199 4.27 -9.43 13.96
CA MET A 199 3.62 -9.30 15.25
C MET A 199 4.43 -9.99 16.37
N LEU A 200 4.91 -11.21 16.12
CA LEU A 200 5.71 -11.96 17.06
C LEU A 200 6.96 -11.19 17.47
N LEU A 201 7.75 -10.75 16.49
CA LEU A 201 8.97 -9.97 16.77
C LEU A 201 8.65 -8.61 17.38
N SER A 202 7.56 -7.96 16.99
CA SER A 202 7.15 -6.71 17.63
C SER A 202 6.86 -6.88 19.11
N MET A 203 6.14 -7.95 19.49
CA MET A 203 5.76 -8.21 20.89
C MET A 203 6.93 -8.58 21.78
N PHE A 204 7.88 -9.37 21.28
CA PHE A 204 8.90 -10.00 22.10
C PHE A 204 10.31 -9.43 21.90
N LEU A 205 10.56 -8.70 20.80
CA LEU A 205 11.84 -8.08 20.50
C LEU A 205 11.75 -6.56 20.37
N ASP A 206 10.91 -6.03 19.48
CA ASP A 206 10.93 -4.60 19.14
C ASP A 206 10.62 -3.71 20.34
N HIS A 207 9.54 -4.03 21.08
CA HIS A 207 9.15 -3.27 22.29
C HIS A 207 10.14 -3.44 23.42
N TYR A 208 10.73 -4.63 23.56
CA TYR A 208 11.82 -4.82 24.52
C TYR A 208 13.00 -3.89 24.23
N LEU A 209 13.45 -3.85 22.98
CA LEU A 209 14.59 -3.00 22.61
C LEU A 209 14.26 -1.50 22.70
N LYS A 210 13.09 -1.09 22.21
CA LYS A 210 12.69 0.33 22.15
C LYS A 210 12.19 0.87 23.48
N ASP A 211 11.24 0.17 24.12
CA ASP A 211 10.49 0.71 25.25
C ASP A 211 11.13 0.33 26.59
N GLU A 212 11.66 -0.91 26.73
CA GLU A 212 12.26 -1.35 27.97
C GLU A 212 13.75 -0.97 28.08
N LYS A 213 14.51 -1.12 26.96
CA LYS A 213 15.94 -0.78 26.93
C LYS A 213 16.24 0.65 26.47
N GLY A 214 15.28 1.34 25.86
CA GLY A 214 15.45 2.69 25.35
C GLY A 214 16.42 2.79 24.16
N TYR A 215 16.60 1.71 23.39
CA TYR A 215 17.50 1.69 22.25
C TYR A 215 16.90 2.46 21.08
N ARG A 216 17.35 3.70 20.89
CA ARG A 216 16.77 4.67 19.97
C ARG A 216 16.91 4.27 18.51
N HIS A 217 18.07 3.80 18.08
CA HIS A 217 18.43 3.54 16.69
C HIS A 217 18.32 2.07 16.34
N PHE A 218 17.12 1.51 16.48
CA PHE A 218 16.78 0.13 16.08
C PHE A 218 15.80 0.15 14.91
N TYR A 219 16.12 -0.62 13.87
CA TYR A 219 15.37 -0.72 12.61
C TYR A 219 15.19 -2.19 12.26
N ARG A 220 13.98 -2.56 11.83
CA ARG A 220 13.70 -3.93 11.42
C ARG A 220 12.91 -3.99 10.13
N TYR A 221 13.34 -4.84 9.21
CA TYR A 221 12.65 -5.17 7.97
C TYR A 221 12.37 -6.68 7.93
N CYS A 222 11.15 -7.09 8.30
CA CYS A 222 10.77 -8.48 8.50
C CYS A 222 11.66 -9.17 9.54
N ASP A 223 12.53 -10.10 9.11
CA ASP A 223 13.49 -10.86 9.89
C ASP A 223 14.90 -10.23 9.96
N ASP A 224 15.18 -9.25 9.08
CA ASP A 224 16.43 -8.48 9.09
C ASP A 224 16.37 -7.34 10.11
N GLY A 225 17.29 -7.29 11.07
CA GLY A 225 17.42 -6.23 12.05
C GLY A 225 18.75 -5.48 11.97
N ASP A 226 18.72 -4.20 12.32
CA ASP A 226 19.88 -3.30 12.34
C ASP A 226 19.75 -2.34 13.53
N ILE A 227 20.78 -2.27 14.40
CA ILE A 227 20.78 -1.44 15.63
C ILE A 227 22.12 -0.74 15.80
N HIS A 228 22.09 0.50 16.26
CA HIS A 228 23.27 1.37 16.33
C HIS A 228 23.48 1.96 17.71
N PHE A 229 24.78 2.17 18.03
CA PHE A 229 25.25 2.80 19.24
C PHE A 229 26.51 3.62 18.98
N ASN A 230 26.85 4.49 19.94
CA ASN A 230 28.09 5.28 19.90
C ASN A 230 29.34 4.46 20.27
N SER A 231 29.22 3.27 20.84
CA SER A 231 30.36 2.45 21.25
C SER A 231 30.20 0.98 20.88
N LYS A 232 31.34 0.38 20.52
CA LYS A 232 31.42 -1.07 20.22
C LYS A 232 30.95 -1.94 21.39
N LYS A 233 31.23 -1.53 22.64
CA LYS A 233 30.85 -2.26 23.84
C LYS A 233 29.32 -2.33 24.00
N GLN A 234 28.63 -1.23 23.80
CA GLN A 234 27.15 -1.21 23.85
C GLN A 234 26.54 -2.05 22.73
N THR A 235 27.14 -1.98 21.54
CA THR A 235 26.67 -2.78 20.38
C THR A 235 26.78 -4.28 20.66
N TRP A 236 27.88 -4.75 21.27
CA TRP A 236 28.02 -6.15 21.71
C TRP A 236 27.05 -6.53 22.80
N LYS A 237 26.77 -5.63 23.74
CA LYS A 237 25.76 -5.85 24.78
C LYS A 237 24.37 -6.06 24.15
N ALA A 238 23.97 -5.17 23.25
CA ALA A 238 22.69 -5.28 22.55
C ALA A 238 22.59 -6.57 21.71
N ARG A 239 23.69 -6.97 21.05
CA ARG A 239 23.75 -8.26 20.35
C ARG A 239 23.40 -9.43 21.30
N ASN A 240 24.03 -9.51 22.46
CA ASN A 240 23.78 -10.59 23.41
C ASN A 240 22.32 -10.58 23.92
N GLU A 241 21.77 -9.40 24.20
CA GLU A 241 20.37 -9.25 24.61
C GLU A 241 19.39 -9.66 23.49
N ILE A 242 19.73 -9.37 22.22
CA ILE A 242 18.94 -9.83 21.07
C ILE A 242 18.98 -11.34 20.94
N HIS A 243 20.15 -11.97 21.09
CA HIS A 243 20.27 -13.43 21.10
C HIS A 243 19.43 -14.08 22.18
N GLU A 244 19.49 -13.55 23.40
CA GLU A 244 18.67 -14.02 24.52
C GLU A 244 17.17 -13.92 24.21
N LYS A 245 16.70 -12.77 23.70
CA LYS A 245 15.28 -12.56 23.40
C LYS A 245 14.78 -13.37 22.22
N VAL A 246 15.59 -13.50 21.18
CA VAL A 246 15.27 -14.33 20.01
C VAL A 246 15.27 -15.81 20.41
N GLY A 247 16.24 -16.25 21.20
CA GLY A 247 16.29 -17.62 21.74
C GLY A 247 15.12 -17.97 22.68
N ALA A 248 14.67 -17.01 23.49
CA ALA A 248 13.53 -17.18 24.39
C ALA A 248 12.19 -17.45 23.67
N ILE A 249 12.10 -17.14 22.39
CA ILE A 249 10.92 -17.42 21.53
C ILE A 249 11.17 -18.58 20.55
N GLY A 250 12.22 -19.38 20.78
CA GLY A 250 12.56 -20.54 19.97
C GLY A 250 13.17 -20.23 18.60
N LEU A 251 13.64 -18.99 18.40
CA LEU A 251 14.26 -18.57 17.14
C LEU A 251 15.79 -18.45 17.30
N GLU A 252 16.50 -18.42 16.18
CA GLU A 252 17.96 -18.35 16.15
C GLU A 252 18.43 -17.25 15.19
N VAL A 253 19.44 -16.49 15.61
CA VAL A 253 20.13 -15.53 14.74
C VAL A 253 21.11 -16.30 13.82
N LYS A 254 21.22 -15.89 12.55
CA LYS A 254 22.16 -16.49 11.60
C LYS A 254 23.61 -16.15 11.93
N ASP A 255 24.52 -17.07 11.63
CA ASP A 255 25.96 -16.93 11.87
C ASP A 255 26.64 -15.78 11.10
N ASN A 256 25.99 -15.25 10.06
CA ASN A 256 26.52 -14.15 9.27
C ASN A 256 26.20 -12.75 9.86
N GLU A 257 25.81 -12.68 11.11
CA GLU A 257 25.64 -11.44 11.86
C GLU A 257 26.98 -10.67 11.99
N ARG A 258 26.90 -9.36 12.12
CA ARG A 258 28.10 -8.52 12.22
C ARG A 258 27.93 -7.35 13.18
N VAL A 259 28.96 -7.11 13.99
CA VAL A 259 29.20 -5.83 14.68
C VAL A 259 30.33 -5.12 13.95
N PHE A 260 30.10 -3.89 13.45
CA PHE A 260 31.05 -3.17 12.63
C PHE A 260 30.87 -1.63 12.79
N PRO A 261 31.92 -0.84 12.50
CA PRO A 261 31.79 0.61 12.47
C PRO A 261 30.94 1.04 11.25
N VAL A 262 30.06 2.03 11.45
CA VAL A 262 29.12 2.52 10.41
C VAL A 262 29.86 3.08 9.18
N THR A 263 31.12 3.51 9.35
CA THR A 263 31.99 3.99 8.27
C THR A 263 32.29 2.91 7.21
N GLU A 264 32.18 1.60 7.53
CA GLU A 264 32.29 0.51 6.56
C GLU A 264 31.06 0.45 5.61
N GLY A 265 29.95 1.11 5.98
CA GLY A 265 28.69 1.08 5.26
C GLY A 265 27.75 -0.02 5.73
N ILE A 266 26.51 0.36 6.00
CA ILE A 266 25.44 -0.53 6.47
C ILE A 266 24.80 -1.21 5.25
N ASP A 267 25.06 -2.51 5.07
CA ASP A 267 24.46 -3.31 3.98
C ASP A 267 23.06 -3.77 4.35
N PHE A 268 22.05 -2.91 4.17
CA PHE A 268 20.67 -3.13 4.56
C PHE A 268 19.68 -2.70 3.47
N LEU A 269 18.48 -3.30 3.40
CA LEU A 269 17.40 -2.94 2.47
C LEU A 269 17.76 -2.96 0.97
N GLY A 270 18.81 -3.69 0.59
CA GLY A 270 19.30 -3.71 -0.79
C GLY A 270 20.24 -2.55 -1.17
N TYR A 271 20.63 -1.76 -0.19
CA TYR A 271 21.57 -0.64 -0.29
C TYR A 271 22.77 -0.86 0.62
N VAL A 272 23.81 -0.07 0.40
CA VAL A 272 24.92 0.15 1.34
C VAL A 272 24.85 1.62 1.74
N ILE A 273 24.51 1.85 3.00
CA ILE A 273 24.24 3.17 3.57
C ILE A 273 25.48 3.63 4.32
N TYR A 274 26.06 4.75 3.91
CA TYR A 274 27.17 5.42 4.57
C TYR A 274 26.67 6.70 5.23
N PRO A 275 27.36 7.24 6.22
CA PRO A 275 27.00 8.54 6.81
C PRO A 275 26.87 9.68 5.79
N THR A 276 27.69 9.66 4.73
CA THR A 276 27.75 10.72 3.73
C THR A 276 26.97 10.43 2.45
N HIS A 277 26.67 9.17 2.14
CA HIS A 277 26.03 8.78 0.89
C HIS A 277 25.41 7.38 0.95
N THR A 278 24.60 7.05 -0.04
CA THR A 278 23.97 5.74 -0.16
C THR A 278 24.27 5.13 -1.53
N ARG A 279 24.63 3.86 -1.59
CA ARG A 279 24.88 3.11 -2.83
C ARG A 279 23.94 1.92 -2.96
N LEU A 280 23.61 1.56 -4.18
CA LEU A 280 22.97 0.27 -4.46
C LEU A 280 23.92 -0.87 -4.09
N ARG A 281 23.40 -1.95 -3.47
CA ARG A 281 24.16 -3.18 -3.18
C ARG A 281 24.80 -3.76 -4.46
N LYS A 282 26.05 -4.24 -4.37
CA LYS A 282 26.82 -4.77 -5.51
C LYS A 282 26.04 -5.81 -6.33
N ARG A 283 25.38 -6.74 -5.65
CA ARG A 283 24.55 -7.77 -6.29
C ARG A 283 23.40 -7.18 -7.12
N ASN A 284 22.71 -6.16 -6.62
CA ASN A 284 21.62 -5.51 -7.35
C ASN A 284 22.12 -4.82 -8.62
N LYS A 285 23.28 -4.14 -8.55
CA LYS A 285 23.96 -3.55 -9.72
C LYS A 285 24.29 -4.60 -10.78
N GLN A 286 24.93 -5.68 -10.35
CA GLN A 286 25.33 -6.77 -11.26
C GLN A 286 24.14 -7.47 -11.91
N ASN A 287 23.07 -7.73 -11.14
CA ASN A 287 21.86 -8.35 -11.66
C ASN A 287 21.15 -7.45 -12.69
N ALA A 288 21.08 -6.14 -12.43
CA ALA A 288 20.52 -5.17 -13.37
C ALA A 288 21.35 -5.13 -14.67
N ALA A 289 22.68 -5.06 -14.58
CA ALA A 289 23.58 -5.08 -15.72
C ALA A 289 23.41 -6.35 -16.57
N ARG A 290 23.43 -7.55 -15.93
CA ARG A 290 23.24 -8.84 -16.63
C ARG A 290 21.89 -8.92 -17.33
N LYS A 291 20.80 -8.47 -16.66
CA LYS A 291 19.46 -8.47 -17.26
C LYS A 291 19.38 -7.53 -18.46
N LEU A 292 19.90 -6.31 -18.35
CA LEU A 292 19.90 -5.34 -19.45
C LEU A 292 20.74 -5.78 -20.65
N HIS A 293 21.84 -6.50 -20.42
CA HIS A 293 22.68 -7.05 -21.48
C HIS A 293 22.00 -8.20 -22.23
N LYS A 294 21.31 -9.10 -21.51
CA LYS A 294 20.71 -10.31 -22.11
C LYS A 294 19.37 -10.06 -22.79
N ILE A 295 18.64 -9.01 -22.44
CA ILE A 295 17.24 -8.83 -22.87
C ILE A 295 17.15 -8.26 -24.29
N LYS A 296 16.47 -8.97 -25.20
CA LYS A 296 16.21 -8.53 -26.57
C LYS A 296 14.90 -7.76 -26.73
N SER A 297 13.89 -8.06 -25.93
CA SER A 297 12.58 -7.41 -25.99
C SER A 297 12.63 -5.95 -25.53
N LYS A 298 12.25 -5.01 -26.40
CA LYS A 298 12.18 -3.57 -26.09
C LYS A 298 11.26 -3.30 -24.89
N LYS A 299 10.07 -3.91 -24.85
CA LYS A 299 9.11 -3.77 -23.74
C LYS A 299 9.71 -4.23 -22.42
N ARG A 300 10.30 -5.43 -22.39
CA ARG A 300 10.90 -5.98 -21.17
C ARG A 300 12.12 -5.17 -20.73
N ARG A 301 12.90 -4.63 -21.67
CA ARG A 301 14.01 -3.73 -21.36
C ARG A 301 13.52 -2.46 -20.65
N GLN A 302 12.43 -1.85 -21.11
CA GLN A 302 11.82 -0.67 -20.47
C GLN A 302 11.35 -0.99 -19.04
N GLU A 303 10.72 -2.15 -18.81
CA GLU A 303 10.30 -2.57 -17.46
C GLU A 303 11.50 -2.72 -16.50
N ILE A 304 12.63 -3.28 -16.98
CA ILE A 304 13.85 -3.42 -16.18
C ILE A 304 14.44 -2.04 -15.87
N ILE A 305 14.49 -1.14 -16.85
CA ILE A 305 14.97 0.24 -16.68
C ILE A 305 14.10 0.99 -15.65
N ALA A 306 12.77 0.89 -15.75
CA ALA A 306 11.86 1.51 -14.80
C ALA A 306 12.06 0.97 -13.37
N SER A 307 12.24 -0.34 -13.22
CA SER A 307 12.55 -0.97 -11.93
C SER A 307 13.90 -0.49 -11.36
N LEU A 308 14.94 -0.42 -12.21
CA LEU A 308 16.25 0.10 -11.81
C LEU A 308 16.18 1.59 -11.42
N TYR A 309 15.45 2.38 -12.19
CA TYR A 309 15.21 3.79 -11.85
C TYR A 309 14.57 3.96 -10.48
N GLY A 310 13.54 3.14 -10.19
CA GLY A 310 12.87 3.11 -8.89
C GLY A 310 13.81 2.86 -7.71
N GLN A 311 14.87 2.08 -7.91
CA GLN A 311 15.91 1.84 -6.90
C GLN A 311 16.95 2.97 -6.88
N CYS A 312 17.44 3.39 -8.06
CA CYS A 312 18.52 4.38 -8.19
C CYS A 312 18.13 5.78 -7.68
N LYS A 313 16.85 6.16 -7.74
CA LYS A 313 16.37 7.47 -7.25
C LYS A 313 16.53 7.64 -5.73
N HIS A 314 16.73 6.54 -4.98
CA HIS A 314 16.92 6.55 -3.53
C HIS A 314 18.39 6.38 -3.11
N ALA A 315 19.33 6.47 -4.06
CA ALA A 315 20.76 6.32 -3.79
C ALA A 315 21.59 7.18 -4.74
N ASP A 316 22.88 7.35 -4.45
CA ASP A 316 23.83 8.12 -5.26
C ASP A 316 24.25 7.29 -6.49
N CYS A 317 23.29 7.04 -7.38
CA CYS A 317 23.41 6.12 -8.50
C CYS A 317 23.23 6.76 -9.89
N ARG A 318 23.29 8.12 -10.02
CA ARG A 318 23.08 8.81 -11.30
C ARG A 318 24.03 8.32 -12.38
N ASN A 319 25.34 8.24 -12.09
CA ASN A 319 26.36 7.76 -13.02
C ASN A 319 26.20 6.27 -13.35
N LEU A 320 25.85 5.44 -12.36
CA LEU A 320 25.57 4.03 -12.57
C LEU A 320 24.38 3.84 -13.52
N PHE A 321 23.28 4.55 -13.28
CA PHE A 321 22.09 4.46 -14.10
C PHE A 321 22.37 4.87 -15.54
N TYR A 322 23.06 5.99 -15.73
CA TYR A 322 23.49 6.43 -17.07
C TYR A 322 24.35 5.39 -17.79
N ARG A 323 25.37 4.84 -17.11
CA ARG A 323 26.25 3.81 -17.71
C ARG A 323 25.48 2.55 -18.12
N LEU A 324 24.46 2.14 -17.38
CA LEU A 324 23.69 0.93 -17.67
C LEU A 324 22.58 1.12 -18.71
N THR A 325 22.05 2.31 -18.83
CA THR A 325 20.83 2.56 -19.64
C THR A 325 21.03 3.53 -20.80
N GLY A 326 22.07 4.38 -20.75
CA GLY A 326 22.25 5.53 -21.64
C GLY A 326 21.34 6.72 -21.30
N ILE A 327 20.53 6.64 -20.24
CA ILE A 327 19.53 7.65 -19.88
C ILE A 327 20.04 8.46 -18.69
N LYS A 328 20.04 9.78 -18.80
CA LYS A 328 20.38 10.68 -17.68
C LYS A 328 19.21 10.71 -16.68
N MET A 329 19.52 10.52 -15.40
CA MET A 329 18.57 10.80 -14.31
C MET A 329 18.56 12.32 -14.09
N ILE A 330 17.51 12.94 -14.59
CA ILE A 330 17.29 14.38 -14.42
C ILE A 330 16.34 14.53 -13.23
N ASP A 331 16.75 15.26 -12.22
CA ASP A 331 15.86 15.65 -11.14
C ASP A 331 14.97 16.78 -11.65
N PHE A 332 13.67 16.53 -11.68
CA PHE A 332 12.68 17.50 -12.12
C PHE A 332 12.80 18.84 -11.36
N LYS A 333 13.14 18.78 -10.07
CA LYS A 333 13.37 19.98 -9.24
C LYS A 333 14.61 20.78 -9.70
N SER A 334 15.65 20.09 -10.17
CA SER A 334 16.89 20.76 -10.65
C SER A 334 16.70 21.48 -11.99
N LEU A 335 15.65 21.17 -12.74
CA LEU A 335 15.31 21.86 -13.99
C LEU A 335 14.59 23.18 -13.78
N GLY A 336 14.23 23.53 -12.54
CA GLY A 336 13.43 24.73 -12.24
C GLY A 336 12.03 24.73 -12.86
N ILE A 337 11.61 23.58 -13.41
CA ILE A 337 10.30 23.44 -14.05
C ILE A 337 9.26 23.39 -12.94
N LYS A 338 8.47 24.45 -12.85
CA LYS A 338 7.24 24.45 -12.06
C LYS A 338 6.09 24.00 -12.96
N PRO A 339 5.17 23.15 -12.47
CA PRO A 339 3.95 22.87 -13.23
C PRO A 339 3.26 24.20 -13.57
N LYS A 340 3.09 24.50 -14.82
CA LYS A 340 2.27 25.63 -15.25
C LYS A 340 0.80 25.27 -15.07
N PHE A 341 0.34 25.22 -13.83
CA PHE A 341 -1.08 25.25 -13.49
C PHE A 341 -1.44 26.69 -13.11
N ASP A 342 -1.38 27.57 -14.09
CA ASP A 342 -1.73 28.98 -13.89
C ASP A 342 -3.10 29.23 -14.53
N ASP A 343 -4.08 28.44 -14.10
CA ASP A 343 -5.49 28.67 -14.36
C ASP A 343 -6.17 29.46 -13.23
N GLY A 344 -5.35 30.04 -12.32
CA GLY A 344 -5.83 30.78 -11.15
C GLY A 344 -6.60 29.94 -10.11
N LYS A 345 -6.73 28.64 -10.32
CA LYS A 345 -7.57 27.76 -9.49
C LYS A 345 -6.80 27.11 -8.34
N LYS A 346 -7.44 27.04 -7.19
CA LYS A 346 -6.91 26.37 -6.01
C LYS A 346 -6.83 24.86 -6.24
N ARG A 347 -5.76 24.23 -5.74
CA ARG A 347 -5.57 22.78 -5.76
C ARG A 347 -5.51 22.28 -4.31
N PHE A 348 -6.56 21.59 -3.89
CA PHE A 348 -6.64 21.06 -2.53
C PHE A 348 -5.90 19.74 -2.40
N LYS A 349 -5.14 19.62 -1.31
CA LYS A 349 -4.50 18.38 -0.86
C LYS A 349 -5.53 17.48 -0.20
N GLY A 350 -5.14 16.23 0.09
CA GLY A 350 -6.01 15.27 0.76
C GLY A 350 -6.65 14.25 -0.19
N MET A 351 -7.18 13.19 0.41
CA MET A 351 -7.83 12.09 -0.29
C MET A 351 -9.20 12.54 -0.81
N SER A 352 -9.52 12.17 -2.06
CA SER A 352 -10.88 12.33 -2.58
C SER A 352 -11.79 11.28 -1.99
N VAL A 353 -12.96 11.69 -1.50
CA VAL A 353 -14.02 10.82 -1.00
C VAL A 353 -15.28 11.02 -1.85
N SER A 354 -16.10 10.00 -1.95
CA SER A 354 -17.40 10.11 -2.60
C SER A 354 -18.37 10.89 -1.73
N VAL A 355 -19.21 11.74 -2.32
CA VAL A 355 -20.29 12.43 -1.60
C VAL A 355 -21.21 11.42 -0.89
N ARG A 356 -21.39 10.23 -1.45
CA ARG A 356 -22.18 9.14 -0.86
C ARG A 356 -21.63 8.67 0.50
N GLU A 357 -20.32 8.68 0.66
CA GLU A 357 -19.65 8.28 1.90
C GLU A 357 -19.74 9.34 3.00
N LEU A 358 -20.18 10.56 2.66
CA LEU A 358 -20.32 11.70 3.57
C LEU A 358 -21.76 11.94 4.02
N VAL A 359 -22.72 11.15 3.54
CA VAL A 359 -24.14 11.30 3.88
C VAL A 359 -24.36 11.06 5.37
N ASN A 360 -25.04 11.99 6.05
CA ASN A 360 -25.31 12.00 7.50
C ASN A 360 -24.06 12.03 8.40
N ILE A 361 -22.89 12.37 7.85
CA ILE A 361 -21.67 12.57 8.63
C ILE A 361 -21.45 14.07 8.84
N PRO A 362 -21.21 14.56 10.07
CA PRO A 362 -20.81 15.94 10.30
C PRO A 362 -19.47 16.25 9.60
N ILE A 363 -19.44 17.28 8.79
CA ILE A 363 -18.26 17.73 8.07
C ILE A 363 -18.02 19.22 8.33
N GLU A 364 -16.76 19.61 8.44
CA GLU A 364 -16.33 21.00 8.44
C GLU A 364 -15.90 21.36 7.00
N VAL A 365 -16.65 22.27 6.37
CA VAL A 365 -16.32 22.77 5.03
C VAL A 365 -15.34 23.92 5.18
N ILE A 366 -14.14 23.78 4.62
CA ILE A 366 -13.03 24.72 4.81
C ILE A 366 -12.94 25.72 3.66
N ASP A 367 -13.09 25.24 2.43
CA ASP A 367 -12.95 26.07 1.23
C ASP A 367 -13.43 25.28 0.00
N PHE A 368 -13.61 25.94 -1.13
CA PHE A 368 -13.94 25.28 -2.39
C PHE A 368 -13.34 25.98 -3.60
N GLU A 369 -13.29 25.25 -4.72
CA GLU A 369 -12.87 25.76 -6.02
C GLU A 369 -13.88 25.33 -7.11
N THR A 370 -14.06 26.17 -8.10
CA THR A 370 -15.10 26.01 -9.13
C THR A 370 -14.55 25.64 -10.50
N GLY A 371 -15.38 25.05 -11.35
CA GLY A 371 -15.07 24.79 -12.75
C GLY A 371 -13.93 23.79 -12.98
N ILE A 372 -13.74 22.84 -12.08
CA ILE A 372 -12.75 21.75 -12.22
C ILE A 372 -13.39 20.61 -13.01
N ILE A 373 -12.83 20.32 -14.19
CA ILE A 373 -13.23 19.16 -14.99
C ILE A 373 -12.41 17.95 -14.55
N PRO A 374 -13.05 16.86 -14.07
CA PRO A 374 -12.35 15.62 -13.74
C PRO A 374 -11.62 15.06 -14.96
N ARG A 375 -10.43 14.49 -14.73
CA ARG A 375 -9.56 14.01 -15.82
C ARG A 375 -10.24 12.97 -16.71
N PHE A 376 -11.01 12.06 -16.14
CA PHE A 376 -11.73 11.02 -16.90
C PHE A 376 -12.81 11.60 -17.81
N GLU A 377 -13.53 12.65 -17.39
CA GLU A 377 -14.54 13.33 -18.21
C GLU A 377 -13.88 14.11 -19.36
N LYS A 378 -12.70 14.68 -19.10
CA LYS A 378 -11.91 15.34 -20.14
C LYS A 378 -11.41 14.33 -21.18
N GLU A 379 -10.86 13.20 -20.76
CA GLU A 379 -10.39 12.12 -21.63
C GLU A 379 -11.55 11.51 -22.46
N GLU A 380 -12.72 11.32 -21.85
CA GLU A 380 -13.92 10.82 -22.54
C GLU A 380 -14.44 11.83 -23.58
N TYR A 381 -14.48 13.11 -23.25
CA TYR A 381 -14.85 14.17 -24.18
C TYR A 381 -13.87 14.25 -25.35
N GLU A 382 -12.56 14.27 -25.10
CA GLU A 382 -11.53 14.30 -26.15
C GLU A 382 -11.66 13.10 -27.09
N LYS A 383 -11.98 11.92 -26.57
CA LYS A 383 -12.22 10.70 -27.34
C LYS A 383 -13.47 10.84 -28.23
N LYS A 384 -14.59 11.29 -27.67
CA LYS A 384 -15.84 11.52 -28.42
C LYS A 384 -15.66 12.54 -29.57
N VAL A 385 -14.94 13.63 -29.30
CA VAL A 385 -14.62 14.64 -30.31
C VAL A 385 -13.72 14.08 -31.39
N ALA A 386 -12.71 13.27 -31.04
CA ALA A 386 -11.82 12.64 -32.01
C ALA A 386 -12.55 11.64 -32.92
N GLU A 387 -13.41 10.79 -32.33
CA GLU A 387 -14.26 9.86 -33.10
C GLU A 387 -15.23 10.58 -34.03
N ALA A 388 -15.91 11.62 -33.54
CA ALA A 388 -16.81 12.43 -34.36
C ALA A 388 -16.07 13.16 -35.50
N LYS A 389 -14.86 13.69 -35.22
CA LYS A 389 -14.01 14.31 -36.27
C LYS A 389 -13.62 13.32 -37.37
N ALA A 390 -13.27 12.08 -37.00
CA ALA A 390 -12.93 11.06 -37.99
C ALA A 390 -14.12 10.73 -38.90
N VAL A 391 -15.32 10.55 -38.31
CA VAL A 391 -16.56 10.26 -39.07
C VAL A 391 -16.98 11.43 -39.92
N TYR A 392 -16.93 12.65 -39.38
CA TYR A 392 -17.28 13.88 -40.09
C TYR A 392 -16.37 14.13 -41.30
N ASN A 393 -15.05 14.01 -41.13
CA ASN A 393 -14.08 14.19 -42.22
C ASN A 393 -14.20 13.09 -43.26
N ALA A 394 -14.50 11.84 -42.89
CA ALA A 394 -14.75 10.78 -43.86
C ALA A 394 -16.02 11.04 -44.68
N ALA A 395 -17.08 11.53 -44.04
CA ALA A 395 -18.32 11.91 -44.71
C ALA A 395 -18.15 13.09 -45.65
N LEU A 396 -17.39 14.12 -45.28
CA LEU A 396 -17.00 15.24 -46.14
C LEU A 396 -16.23 14.78 -47.37
N ALA A 397 -15.27 13.89 -47.21
CA ALA A 397 -14.46 13.36 -48.32
C ALA A 397 -15.28 12.48 -49.28
N ALA A 398 -16.22 11.69 -48.75
CA ALA A 398 -17.08 10.81 -49.56
C ALA A 398 -18.18 11.56 -50.36
N ASN A 399 -18.60 12.74 -49.92
CA ASN A 399 -19.76 13.46 -50.47
C ASN A 399 -19.42 14.85 -51.04
N ASN A 400 -18.24 15.01 -51.60
CA ASN A 400 -17.79 16.26 -52.28
C ASN A 400 -18.00 17.54 -51.44
N GLY A 401 -17.72 17.44 -50.13
CA GLY A 401 -17.82 18.59 -49.22
C GLY A 401 -19.19 18.78 -48.54
N ASN A 402 -20.16 17.91 -48.79
CA ASN A 402 -21.46 17.93 -48.12
C ASN A 402 -21.50 16.86 -47.01
N VAL A 403 -22.04 17.19 -45.85
CA VAL A 403 -22.20 16.24 -44.73
C VAL A 403 -23.64 15.70 -44.73
N PRO A 404 -23.88 14.39 -44.82
CA PRO A 404 -25.23 13.81 -44.78
C PRO A 404 -25.95 14.10 -43.47
N ALA A 405 -27.27 14.23 -43.52
CA ALA A 405 -28.08 14.31 -42.28
C ALA A 405 -27.87 13.10 -41.37
N GLY A 406 -27.58 13.38 -40.11
CA GLY A 406 -27.30 12.33 -39.08
C GLY A 406 -25.82 12.17 -38.72
N VAL A 407 -24.89 12.83 -39.41
CA VAL A 407 -23.48 12.88 -38.98
C VAL A 407 -23.32 14.03 -38.00
N ILE A 408 -22.83 13.70 -36.81
CA ILE A 408 -22.63 14.68 -35.71
C ILE A 408 -21.46 15.59 -36.05
N ASN A 409 -21.70 16.92 -36.03
CA ASN A 409 -20.61 17.87 -36.11
C ASN A 409 -19.78 17.84 -34.82
N PRO A 410 -18.45 17.65 -34.91
CA PRO A 410 -17.59 17.65 -33.73
C PRO A 410 -17.71 18.88 -32.83
N ASP A 411 -18.07 20.03 -33.40
CA ASP A 411 -18.23 21.30 -32.69
C ASP A 411 -19.54 21.35 -31.85
N ASP A 412 -20.53 20.51 -32.19
CA ASP A 412 -21.80 20.42 -31.49
C ASP A 412 -21.74 19.50 -30.25
N ILE A 413 -20.61 18.82 -30.01
CA ILE A 413 -20.42 17.98 -28.84
C ILE A 413 -20.29 18.85 -27.59
N GLU A 414 -21.23 18.69 -26.69
CA GLU A 414 -21.28 19.46 -25.45
C GLU A 414 -20.03 19.25 -24.60
N LYS A 415 -19.37 20.36 -24.24
CA LYS A 415 -18.18 20.30 -23.32
C LYS A 415 -18.60 19.90 -21.90
N PRO A 416 -17.82 19.08 -21.24
CA PRO A 416 -18.13 18.70 -19.87
C PRO A 416 -18.17 19.93 -18.96
N HIS A 417 -19.20 20.02 -18.13
CA HIS A 417 -19.34 21.08 -17.14
C HIS A 417 -18.35 20.87 -16.00
N GLY A 418 -17.64 21.93 -15.61
CA GLY A 418 -16.75 21.88 -14.45
C GLY A 418 -17.53 21.64 -13.16
N ARG A 419 -16.96 20.87 -12.28
CA ARG A 419 -17.51 20.58 -10.95
C ARG A 419 -16.90 21.50 -9.89
N TYR A 420 -17.61 21.66 -8.78
CA TYR A 420 -17.04 22.25 -7.58
C TYR A 420 -16.23 21.19 -6.82
N VAL A 421 -15.04 21.55 -6.40
CA VAL A 421 -14.19 20.74 -5.53
C VAL A 421 -14.22 21.36 -4.15
N VAL A 422 -14.71 20.63 -3.17
CA VAL A 422 -14.91 21.13 -1.80
C VAL A 422 -13.86 20.50 -0.89
N ARG A 423 -13.12 21.34 -0.16
CA ARG A 423 -12.18 20.94 0.88
C ARG A 423 -12.90 20.85 2.20
N ILE A 424 -12.80 19.71 2.83
CA ILE A 424 -13.50 19.41 4.09
C ILE A 424 -12.56 18.81 5.12
N LYS A 425 -13.01 18.81 6.36
CA LYS A 425 -12.40 18.07 7.46
C LYS A 425 -13.42 17.13 8.06
N VAL A 426 -13.06 15.85 8.20
CA VAL A 426 -13.89 14.80 8.78
C VAL A 426 -13.05 14.10 9.83
N ASP A 427 -13.51 14.07 11.07
CA ASP A 427 -12.78 13.49 12.21
C ASP A 427 -11.34 14.01 12.34
N GLY A 428 -11.14 15.31 12.11
CA GLY A 428 -9.83 15.94 12.17
C GLY A 428 -8.95 15.74 10.94
N VAL A 429 -9.36 14.93 9.94
CA VAL A 429 -8.58 14.62 8.74
C VAL A 429 -9.08 15.43 7.54
N GLU A 430 -8.17 16.11 6.84
CA GLU A 430 -8.48 16.85 5.61
C GLU A 430 -8.76 15.89 4.45
N LYS A 431 -9.90 16.11 3.80
CA LYS A 431 -10.37 15.40 2.61
C LYS A 431 -10.93 16.37 1.59
N LYS A 432 -11.28 15.88 0.40
CA LYS A 432 -12.00 16.67 -0.62
C LYS A 432 -13.02 15.80 -1.32
N PHE A 433 -14.10 16.42 -1.81
CA PHE A 433 -15.05 15.77 -2.68
C PHE A 433 -15.42 16.65 -3.87
N PHE A 434 -15.96 16.03 -4.91
CA PHE A 434 -16.44 16.70 -6.11
C PHE A 434 -17.96 16.68 -6.11
N THR A 435 -18.59 17.83 -6.39
CA THR A 435 -20.04 17.92 -6.50
C THR A 435 -20.47 18.63 -7.79
N ALA A 436 -21.55 18.13 -8.39
CA ALA A 436 -22.28 18.75 -9.49
C ALA A 436 -23.67 19.25 -9.02
N SER A 437 -23.97 19.16 -7.74
CA SER A 437 -25.25 19.63 -7.18
C SER A 437 -25.35 21.15 -7.22
N LYS A 438 -26.32 21.66 -7.97
CA LYS A 438 -26.57 23.10 -8.10
C LYS A 438 -26.96 23.74 -6.75
N GLU A 439 -27.65 23.00 -5.88
CA GLU A 439 -28.00 23.46 -4.54
C GLU A 439 -26.75 23.63 -3.67
N MET A 440 -25.83 22.66 -3.70
CA MET A 440 -24.55 22.78 -2.99
C MET A 440 -23.71 23.94 -3.53
N TRP A 441 -23.71 24.16 -4.86
CA TRP A 441 -23.00 25.27 -5.47
C TRP A 441 -23.52 26.60 -4.96
N SER A 442 -24.85 26.77 -5.00
CA SER A 442 -25.51 28.01 -4.52
C SER A 442 -25.19 28.31 -3.04
N ILE A 443 -25.20 27.28 -2.19
CA ILE A 443 -24.86 27.45 -0.77
C ILE A 443 -23.40 27.85 -0.61
N LEU A 444 -22.48 27.16 -1.28
CA LEU A 444 -21.04 27.45 -1.21
C LEU A 444 -20.72 28.87 -1.66
N ASP A 445 -21.33 29.32 -2.77
CA ASP A 445 -21.14 30.68 -3.29
C ASP A 445 -21.66 31.73 -2.31
N GLN A 446 -22.85 31.55 -1.73
CA GLN A 446 -23.40 32.46 -0.72
C GLN A 446 -22.55 32.51 0.55
N VAL A 447 -22.04 31.35 1.05
CA VAL A 447 -21.15 31.32 2.20
C VAL A 447 -19.84 32.04 1.93
N ARG A 448 -19.32 31.97 0.69
CA ARG A 448 -18.13 32.73 0.25
C ARG A 448 -18.40 34.22 0.24
N GLU A 449 -19.53 34.66 -0.30
CA GLU A 449 -19.93 36.09 -0.33
C GLU A 449 -20.06 36.66 1.08
N LEU A 450 -20.53 35.84 2.03
CA LEU A 450 -20.67 36.22 3.44
C LEU A 450 -19.39 36.10 4.26
N ASP A 451 -18.28 35.60 3.66
CA ASP A 451 -16.99 35.31 4.31
C ASP A 451 -17.15 34.44 5.58
N LYS A 452 -17.96 33.36 5.50
CA LYS A 452 -18.31 32.48 6.61
C LYS A 452 -17.64 31.10 6.54
N PHE A 453 -16.50 30.97 5.88
CA PHE A 453 -15.67 29.77 5.99
C PHE A 453 -14.72 29.83 7.20
N PRO A 454 -14.46 28.69 7.88
CA PRO A 454 -15.10 27.38 7.72
C PRO A 454 -16.48 27.31 8.36
N PHE A 455 -17.33 26.39 7.90
CA PHE A 455 -18.61 26.10 8.53
C PHE A 455 -18.87 24.60 8.67
N THR A 456 -19.68 24.20 9.64
CA THR A 456 -20.04 22.80 9.88
C THR A 456 -21.42 22.50 9.34
N THR A 457 -21.57 21.36 8.67
CA THR A 457 -22.84 20.91 8.09
C THR A 457 -22.88 19.39 7.99
N THR A 458 -24.03 18.84 7.59
CA THR A 458 -24.18 17.45 7.16
C THR A 458 -24.64 17.41 5.71
N ILE A 459 -24.42 16.27 5.02
CA ILE A 459 -24.93 16.04 3.68
C ILE A 459 -26.11 15.08 3.76
N LYS A 460 -27.24 15.44 3.15
CA LYS A 460 -28.36 14.53 2.97
C LYS A 460 -28.49 14.12 1.51
N ALA A 461 -28.94 12.88 1.31
CA ALA A 461 -29.32 12.35 0.02
C ALA A 461 -30.85 12.42 -0.11
N GLU A 462 -31.36 13.09 -1.13
CA GLU A 462 -32.79 13.17 -1.42
C GLU A 462 -33.07 12.58 -2.80
N MET A 463 -34.11 11.75 -2.87
CA MET A 463 -34.58 11.25 -4.16
C MET A 463 -35.46 12.30 -4.83
N TYR A 464 -35.27 12.49 -6.14
CA TYR A 464 -36.08 13.41 -6.94
C TYR A 464 -36.36 12.83 -8.35
N GLY A 465 -37.34 13.40 -9.02
CA GLY A 465 -37.71 13.00 -10.37
C GLY A 465 -38.46 11.65 -10.46
N LYS A 466 -39.12 11.40 -11.60
CA LYS A 466 -39.91 10.18 -11.83
C LYS A 466 -39.05 8.91 -11.95
N LYS A 467 -37.72 9.05 -12.15
CA LYS A 467 -36.76 7.93 -12.28
C LYS A 467 -36.00 7.64 -10.97
N GLY A 468 -36.34 8.31 -9.85
CA GLY A 468 -35.69 8.06 -8.55
C GLY A 468 -34.21 8.49 -8.52
N GLU A 469 -33.87 9.57 -9.19
CA GLU A 469 -32.50 10.13 -9.14
C GLU A 469 -32.21 10.68 -7.74
N THR A 470 -30.93 10.61 -7.34
CA THR A 470 -30.49 11.08 -6.03
C THR A 470 -29.75 12.41 -6.15
N LYS A 471 -30.18 13.44 -5.45
CA LYS A 471 -29.42 14.68 -5.24
C LYS A 471 -28.83 14.73 -3.85
N TYR A 472 -27.74 15.45 -3.70
CA TYR A 472 -27.07 15.67 -2.42
C TYR A 472 -27.17 17.15 -2.07
N ILE A 473 -27.53 17.44 -0.81
CA ILE A 473 -27.73 18.80 -0.29
C ILE A 473 -27.00 18.95 1.06
N PHE A 474 -26.57 20.16 1.37
CA PHE A 474 -26.13 20.53 2.72
C PHE A 474 -27.35 20.79 3.62
N THR A 475 -27.22 20.39 4.92
CA THR A 475 -28.31 20.57 5.92
C THR A 475 -27.76 20.99 7.27
#